data_773cf0f62374754b849877bf981a97c3
#
_entry.id   773cf0f62374754b849877bf981a97c3
#
_cell.length_a   1.000
_cell.length_b   1.000
_cell.length_c   1.000
_cell.angle_alpha   90.00
_cell.angle_beta   90.00
_cell.angle_gamma   90.00
#
_symmetry.space_group_name_H-M   'P 1'
#
loop_
_entity.id
_entity.type
_entity.pdbx_description
1 polymer ?
#
loop_
_entity_poly.entity_id
_entity_poly.type
_entity_poly.pdbx_seq_one_letter_code
_entity_poly.pdbx_strand_id
1 'polypeptide(L)'
;MNLYQQWLEAKEHERLAVERRREIEDQLTINLKIDETQDKSQTFDADGYRVKITTRLTRKIDADRLQEIAAENGLSPHLSTLFRWKPEINATAWKAAADNITRPLLGAIETKPGRPSFNIEKSEVK
;
A
#
# COMPACT_ATOMS: atom_id res chain seq x y z
N MET A 1 -31.04 16.69 5.84
CA MET A 1 -30.00 15.89 5.13
C MET A 1 -29.87 14.54 5.82
N ASN A 2 -30.01 13.46 5.08
CA ASN A 2 -29.85 12.12 5.66
C ASN A 2 -28.38 11.71 5.75
N LEU A 3 -28.08 10.59 6.38
CA LEU A 3 -26.69 10.13 6.56
C LEU A 3 -26.01 9.80 5.23
N TYR A 4 -26.75 9.32 4.24
CA TYR A 4 -26.18 9.00 2.93
C TYR A 4 -25.70 10.26 2.21
N GLN A 5 -26.49 11.32 2.24
CA GLN A 5 -26.13 12.61 1.69
C GLN A 5 -24.96 13.22 2.43
N GLN A 6 -24.94 13.12 3.77
CA GLN A 6 -23.82 13.59 4.59
C GLN A 6 -22.52 12.85 4.25
N TRP A 7 -22.61 11.54 4.02
CA TRP A 7 -21.44 10.75 3.63
C TRP A 7 -20.88 11.20 2.29
N LEU A 8 -21.76 11.38 1.29
CA LEU A 8 -21.34 11.83 -0.05
C LEU A 8 -20.69 13.22 0.00
N GLU A 9 -21.25 14.14 0.77
CA GLU A 9 -20.69 15.47 0.94
C GLU A 9 -19.34 15.44 1.64
N ALA A 10 -19.19 14.64 2.70
CA ALA A 10 -17.94 14.49 3.40
C ALA A 10 -16.87 13.86 2.50
N LYS A 11 -17.24 12.90 1.68
CA LYS A 11 -16.33 12.26 0.72
C LYS A 11 -15.83 13.26 -0.33
N GLU A 12 -16.69 14.12 -0.80
CA GLU A 12 -16.31 15.18 -1.76
C GLU A 12 -15.37 16.21 -1.12
N HIS A 13 -15.64 16.61 0.12
CA HIS A 13 -14.76 17.53 0.84
C HIS A 13 -13.38 16.90 1.07
N GLU A 14 -13.33 15.61 1.40
CA GLU A 14 -12.09 14.86 1.54
C GLU A 14 -11.29 14.86 0.23
N ARG A 15 -11.96 14.59 -0.88
CA ARG A 15 -11.33 14.56 -2.20
C ARG A 15 -10.69 15.91 -2.55
N LEU A 16 -11.44 16.99 -2.35
CA LEU A 16 -10.96 18.34 -2.63
C LEU A 16 -9.78 18.72 -1.74
N ALA A 17 -9.85 18.35 -0.45
CA ALA A 17 -8.77 18.63 0.49
C ALA A 17 -7.49 17.85 0.13
N VAL A 18 -7.62 16.61 -0.29
CA VAL A 18 -6.49 15.78 -0.73
C VAL A 18 -5.85 16.38 -1.99
N GLU A 19 -6.66 16.78 -2.98
CA GLU A 19 -6.14 17.43 -4.19
C GLU A 19 -5.34 18.68 -3.85
N ARG A 20 -5.88 19.53 -2.98
CA ARG A 20 -5.21 20.76 -2.56
C ARG A 20 -3.90 20.47 -1.84
N ARG A 21 -3.91 19.50 -0.95
CA ARG A 21 -2.69 19.09 -0.23
C ARG A 21 -1.62 18.60 -1.21
N ARG A 22 -2.00 17.77 -2.19
CA ARG A 22 -1.07 17.23 -3.18
C ARG A 22 -0.47 18.32 -4.07
N GLU A 23 -1.27 19.31 -4.45
CA GLU A 23 -0.77 20.47 -5.20
C GLU A 23 0.32 21.21 -4.42
N ILE A 24 0.11 21.41 -3.12
CA ILE A 24 1.08 22.07 -2.25
C ILE A 24 2.33 21.21 -2.09
N GLU A 25 2.17 19.89 -1.93
CA GLU A 25 3.28 18.95 -1.84
C GLU A 25 4.13 18.95 -3.11
N ASP A 26 3.49 19.03 -4.28
CA ASP A 26 4.20 19.11 -5.56
C ASP A 26 5.02 20.41 -5.65
N GLN A 27 4.48 21.53 -5.19
CA GLN A 27 5.21 22.79 -5.15
C GLN A 27 6.40 22.71 -4.19
N LEU A 28 6.23 22.08 -3.03
CA LEU A 28 7.30 21.87 -2.06
C LEU A 28 8.41 20.99 -2.63
N THR A 29 8.04 19.94 -3.36
CA THR A 29 8.99 19.04 -4.02
C THR A 29 9.89 19.82 -4.98
N ILE A 30 9.31 20.72 -5.76
CA ILE A 30 10.05 21.57 -6.70
C ILE A 30 10.91 22.58 -5.94
N ASN A 31 10.34 23.30 -4.98
CA ASN A 31 11.02 24.37 -4.27
C ASN A 31 12.20 23.87 -3.43
N LEU A 32 12.06 22.69 -2.82
CA LEU A 32 13.11 22.06 -2.01
C LEU A 32 14.05 21.18 -2.82
N LYS A 33 13.82 21.06 -4.13
CA LYS A 33 14.63 20.25 -5.05
C LYS A 33 14.77 18.80 -4.58
N ILE A 34 13.65 18.18 -4.27
CA ILE A 34 13.62 16.80 -3.78
C ILE A 34 13.86 15.84 -4.94
N ASP A 35 14.81 14.91 -4.74
CA ASP A 35 15.08 13.83 -5.70
C ASP A 35 14.17 12.63 -5.36
N GLU A 36 13.13 12.45 -6.16
CA GLU A 36 12.15 11.37 -5.97
C GLU A 36 12.68 9.99 -6.36
N THR A 37 13.87 9.93 -6.99
CA THR A 37 14.47 8.67 -7.45
C THR A 37 15.24 7.93 -6.36
N GLN A 38 15.31 8.47 -5.15
CA GLN A 38 16.05 7.89 -4.04
C GLN A 38 15.14 7.54 -2.86
N ASP A 39 15.47 6.43 -2.19
CA ASP A 39 14.84 6.05 -0.92
C ASP A 39 15.58 6.76 0.21
N LYS A 40 15.06 7.88 0.68
CA LYS A 40 15.67 8.57 1.81
C LYS A 40 14.70 9.50 2.52
N SER A 41 15.06 9.85 3.75
CA SER A 41 14.36 10.88 4.52
C SER A 41 15.27 12.09 4.66
N GLN A 42 14.72 13.28 4.43
CA GLN A 42 15.42 14.54 4.59
C GLN A 42 14.60 15.45 5.50
N THR A 43 15.30 16.19 6.37
CA THR A 43 14.65 17.17 7.25
C THR A 43 15.18 18.56 6.92
N PHE A 44 14.26 19.49 6.72
CA PHE A 44 14.57 20.89 6.41
C PHE A 44 13.94 21.78 7.48
N ASP A 45 14.64 22.84 7.84
CA ASP A 45 14.10 23.92 8.66
C ASP A 45 13.97 25.15 7.76
N ALA A 46 12.74 25.59 7.52
CA ALA A 46 12.45 26.72 6.66
C ALA A 46 11.24 27.50 7.20
N ASP A 47 11.36 28.83 7.25
CA ASP A 47 10.28 29.74 7.62
C ASP A 47 9.62 29.42 8.98
N GLY A 48 10.40 28.93 9.94
CA GLY A 48 9.90 28.55 11.27
C GLY A 48 9.26 27.17 11.33
N TYR A 49 9.32 26.40 10.26
CA TYR A 49 8.76 25.06 10.21
C TYR A 49 9.84 24.02 10.02
N ARG A 50 9.65 22.86 10.64
CA ARG A 50 10.48 21.69 10.38
C ARG A 50 9.74 20.76 9.44
N VAL A 51 10.33 20.50 8.28
CA VAL A 51 9.74 19.70 7.21
C VAL A 51 10.52 18.41 7.05
N LYS A 52 9.89 17.27 7.28
CA LYS A 52 10.48 15.97 7.03
C LYS A 52 9.86 15.40 5.77
N ILE A 53 10.69 15.11 4.78
CA ILE A 53 10.25 14.54 3.50
C ILE A 53 10.89 13.17 3.36
N THR A 54 10.04 12.16 3.17
CA THR A 54 10.48 10.79 2.97
C THR A 54 10.11 10.37 1.55
N THR A 55 11.11 10.00 0.77
CA THR A 55 10.92 9.43 -0.57
C THR A 55 11.11 7.93 -0.50
N ARG A 56 10.25 7.19 -1.15
CA ARG A 56 10.31 5.72 -1.18
C ARG A 56 10.05 5.23 -2.58
N LEU A 57 10.89 4.29 -3.01
CA LEU A 57 10.70 3.60 -4.27
C LEU A 57 9.81 2.38 -4.04
N THR A 58 8.77 2.26 -4.85
CA THR A 58 7.94 1.06 -4.85
C THR A 58 8.59 0.03 -5.74
N ARG A 59 8.89 -1.14 -5.17
CA ARG A 59 9.51 -2.23 -5.91
C ARG A 59 8.54 -3.41 -5.96
N LYS A 60 8.29 -3.89 -7.17
CA LYS A 60 7.52 -5.10 -7.38
C LYS A 60 8.47 -6.21 -7.80
N ILE A 61 8.32 -7.37 -7.19
CA ILE A 61 9.19 -8.50 -7.46
C ILE A 61 8.34 -9.62 -8.07
N ASP A 62 8.74 -10.05 -9.27
CA ASP A 62 8.23 -11.25 -9.87
C ASP A 62 9.08 -12.40 -9.33
N ALA A 63 8.54 -13.15 -8.38
CA ALA A 63 9.27 -14.19 -7.65
C ALA A 63 9.76 -15.31 -8.58
N ASP A 64 8.94 -15.70 -9.55
CA ASP A 64 9.30 -16.77 -10.50
C ASP A 64 10.45 -16.33 -11.40
N ARG A 65 10.34 -15.12 -11.94
CA ARG A 65 11.38 -14.55 -12.80
C ARG A 65 12.68 -14.34 -12.03
N LEU A 66 12.59 -13.91 -10.77
CA LEU A 66 13.74 -13.74 -9.90
C LEU A 66 14.49 -15.05 -9.70
N GLN A 67 13.78 -16.14 -9.45
CA GLN A 67 14.36 -17.47 -9.28
C GLN A 67 15.03 -17.97 -10.57
N GLU A 68 14.40 -17.75 -11.71
CA GLU A 68 14.98 -18.10 -13.00
C GLU A 68 16.29 -17.37 -13.28
N ILE A 69 16.28 -16.05 -13.07
CA ILE A 69 17.49 -15.23 -13.29
C ILE A 69 18.60 -15.63 -12.34
N ALA A 70 18.28 -15.89 -11.07
CA ALA A 70 19.26 -16.33 -10.11
C ALA A 70 19.89 -17.68 -10.47
N ALA A 71 19.07 -18.62 -10.93
CA ALA A 71 19.56 -19.92 -11.37
C ALA A 71 20.47 -19.81 -12.59
N GLU A 72 20.11 -18.99 -13.57
CA GLU A 72 20.89 -18.75 -14.79
C GLU A 72 22.27 -18.13 -14.48
N ASN A 73 22.36 -17.32 -13.45
CA ASN A 73 23.58 -16.60 -13.06
C ASN A 73 24.32 -17.22 -11.86
N GLY A 74 23.89 -18.38 -11.39
CA GLY A 74 24.52 -19.03 -10.24
C GLY A 74 24.36 -18.29 -8.93
N LEU A 75 23.29 -17.49 -8.77
CA LEU A 75 23.04 -16.64 -7.61
C LEU A 75 21.96 -17.17 -6.67
N SER A 76 21.44 -18.38 -6.92
CA SER A 76 20.38 -18.96 -6.10
C SER A 76 20.69 -18.99 -4.59
N PRO A 77 21.93 -19.27 -4.12
CA PRO A 77 22.24 -19.23 -2.70
C PRO A 77 22.09 -17.86 -2.04
N HIS A 78 22.09 -16.78 -2.82
CA HIS A 78 21.96 -15.41 -2.31
C HIS A 78 20.51 -14.97 -2.11
N LEU A 79 19.52 -15.73 -2.61
CA LEU A 79 18.12 -15.33 -2.53
C LEU A 79 17.63 -15.21 -1.09
N SER A 80 17.99 -16.15 -0.22
CA SER A 80 17.57 -16.13 1.18
C SER A 80 18.20 -14.99 1.99
N THR A 81 19.36 -14.50 1.55
CA THR A 81 20.06 -13.39 2.20
C THR A 81 19.53 -12.04 1.74
N LEU A 82 19.28 -11.89 0.44
CA LEU A 82 18.87 -10.63 -0.17
C LEU A 82 17.37 -10.39 -0.13
N PHE A 83 16.57 -11.44 -0.03
CA PHE A 83 15.10 -11.36 -0.07
C PHE A 83 14.48 -12.10 1.10
N ARG A 84 13.33 -11.57 1.56
CA ARG A 84 12.50 -12.22 2.56
C ARG A 84 11.32 -12.87 1.88
N TRP A 85 11.09 -14.12 2.18
CA TRP A 85 9.95 -14.89 1.67
C TRP A 85 8.91 -14.97 2.76
N LYS A 86 7.81 -14.24 2.57
CA LYS A 86 6.71 -14.23 3.54
C LYS A 86 5.57 -15.08 2.99
N PRO A 87 5.04 -16.02 3.79
CA PRO A 87 3.88 -16.77 3.37
C PRO A 87 2.65 -15.86 3.31
N GLU A 88 1.89 -15.99 2.26
CA GLU A 88 0.62 -15.29 2.06
C GLU A 88 -0.46 -16.31 1.75
N ILE A 89 -1.67 -16.03 2.23
CA ILE A 89 -2.80 -16.91 1.95
C ILE A 89 -3.25 -16.73 0.50
N ASN A 90 -3.26 -17.83 -0.25
CA ASN A 90 -3.94 -17.87 -1.53
C ASN A 90 -5.43 -18.08 -1.24
N ALA A 91 -6.22 -17.02 -1.27
CA ALA A 91 -7.61 -17.03 -0.84
C ALA A 91 -8.47 -18.04 -1.60
N THR A 92 -8.25 -18.18 -2.89
CA THR A 92 -9.00 -19.15 -3.71
C THR A 92 -8.69 -20.58 -3.31
N ALA A 93 -7.41 -20.91 -3.18
CA ALA A 93 -6.98 -22.24 -2.75
C ALA A 93 -7.38 -22.53 -1.31
N TRP A 94 -7.30 -21.54 -0.43
CA TRP A 94 -7.72 -21.67 0.97
C TRP A 94 -9.19 -22.02 1.12
N LYS A 95 -10.05 -21.32 0.37
CA LYS A 95 -11.50 -21.57 0.39
C LYS A 95 -11.88 -22.93 -0.17
N ALA A 96 -11.10 -23.42 -1.12
CA ALA A 96 -11.33 -24.72 -1.74
C ALA A 96 -10.73 -25.88 -0.94
N ALA A 97 -9.82 -25.61 0.00
CA ALA A 97 -9.16 -26.63 0.79
C ALA A 97 -10.12 -27.25 1.83
N ALA A 98 -9.91 -28.52 2.12
CA ALA A 98 -10.70 -29.23 3.13
C ALA A 98 -10.36 -28.74 4.54
N ASP A 99 -11.36 -28.76 5.45
CA ASP A 99 -11.21 -28.30 6.82
C ASP A 99 -10.11 -29.04 7.59
N ASN A 100 -9.89 -30.30 7.31
CA ASN A 100 -8.84 -31.09 7.96
C ASN A 100 -7.43 -30.60 7.60
N ILE A 101 -7.29 -29.80 6.52
CA ILE A 101 -6.03 -29.19 6.11
C ILE A 101 -5.92 -27.79 6.71
N THR A 102 -6.96 -26.95 6.61
CA THR A 102 -6.92 -25.55 7.04
C THR A 102 -7.02 -25.38 8.55
N ARG A 103 -7.83 -26.21 9.23
CA ARG A 103 -8.09 -26.07 10.67
C ARG A 103 -6.84 -26.11 11.54
N PRO A 104 -5.91 -27.08 11.37
CA PRO A 104 -4.68 -27.08 12.17
C PRO A 104 -3.80 -25.86 11.92
N LEU A 105 -3.86 -25.25 10.72
CA LEU A 105 -3.05 -24.10 10.35
C LEU A 105 -3.57 -22.79 10.93
N LEU A 106 -4.84 -22.74 11.37
CA LEU A 106 -5.42 -21.56 11.98
C LEU A 106 -4.68 -21.11 13.23
N GLY A 107 -4.00 -22.03 13.92
CA GLY A 107 -3.20 -21.70 15.10
C GLY A 107 -2.06 -20.71 14.84
N ALA A 108 -1.60 -20.61 13.58
CA ALA A 108 -0.56 -19.69 13.16
C ALA A 108 -1.09 -18.43 12.46
N ILE A 109 -2.43 -18.30 12.38
CA ILE A 109 -3.09 -17.20 11.69
C ILE A 109 -3.89 -16.37 12.66
N GLU A 110 -3.55 -15.10 12.79
CA GLU A 110 -4.33 -14.15 13.56
C GLU A 110 -5.26 -13.41 12.61
N THR A 111 -6.56 -13.53 12.85
CA THR A 111 -7.58 -12.89 12.01
C THR A 111 -8.25 -11.78 12.78
N LYS A 112 -8.20 -10.57 12.24
CA LYS A 112 -8.88 -9.41 12.80
C LYS A 112 -9.83 -8.84 11.76
N PRO A 113 -11.08 -8.53 12.13
CA PRO A 113 -11.98 -7.88 11.18
C PRO A 113 -11.49 -6.47 10.89
N GLY A 114 -11.47 -6.12 9.64
CA GLY A 114 -11.18 -4.76 9.22
C GLY A 114 -12.42 -3.87 9.35
N ARG A 115 -12.21 -2.56 9.27
CA ARG A 115 -13.32 -1.63 9.22
C ARG A 115 -14.11 -1.83 7.92
N PRO A 116 -15.45 -1.87 7.99
CA PRO A 116 -16.25 -1.98 6.76
C PRO A 116 -15.96 -0.84 5.78
N SER A 117 -15.91 -1.18 4.50
CA SER A 117 -15.75 -0.20 3.43
C SER A 117 -17.12 0.17 2.89
N PHE A 118 -17.30 1.46 2.61
CA PHE A 118 -18.56 1.97 2.08
C PHE A 118 -18.35 2.51 0.68
N ASN A 119 -19.30 2.22 -0.18
CA ASN A 119 -19.42 2.85 -1.49
C ASN A 119 -20.88 3.22 -1.67
N ILE A 120 -21.17 4.52 -1.69
CA ILE A 120 -22.52 5.02 -1.78
C ILE A 120 -22.67 5.83 -3.04
N GLU A 121 -23.58 5.43 -3.89
CA GLU A 121 -23.87 6.11 -5.14
C GLU A 121 -25.35 6.50 -5.16
N LYS A 122 -25.67 7.60 -5.82
CA LYS A 122 -27.04 8.01 -6.02
C LYS A 122 -27.70 7.05 -6.99
N SER A 123 -28.80 6.46 -6.56
CA SER A 123 -29.55 5.53 -7.42
C SER A 123 -30.21 6.24 -8.57
N GLU A 124 -29.98 5.73 -9.79
CA GLU A 124 -30.64 6.21 -11.01
C GLU A 124 -31.95 5.48 -11.25
N VAL A 125 -32.81 5.50 -10.27
CA VAL A 125 -34.11 4.85 -10.39
C VAL A 125 -35.03 5.77 -11.18
N LYS A 126 -35.51 5.25 -12.26
CA LYS A 126 -36.53 5.94 -13.07
C LYS A 126 -37.93 5.57 -12.63
#